data_6561668c1a883d4699ff1ea9fef183a2
#
_entry.id   6561668c1a883d4699ff1ea9fef183a2
#
_cell.length_a   1.000
_cell.length_b   1.000
_cell.length_c   1.000
_cell.angle_alpha   90.00
_cell.angle_beta   90.00
_cell.angle_gamma   90.00
#
_symmetry.space_group_name_H-M   'P 1'
#
loop_
_entity.id
_entity.type
_entity.pdbx_description
1 polymer ?
#
loop_
_entity_poly.entity_id
_entity_poly.type
_entity_poly.pdbx_seq_one_letter_code
_entity_poly.pdbx_strand_id
1 'polypeptide(L)'
;MSEDREAGTIAAAPGVGRNASVDCGWGRLLFAQTFADPVELAEAMRAEGPDRRDIAFYVHEPHVALSAAPQELFLDPSHSYRLDLADYEPADRDPRGFFVRRLGSETDAEAVNRIYATRHMVPVPPSYCWSTRDSRSISLFVAEESTSGDVVGTVMSVDHRRAFGDPEAGASLWCLAVDPQAHQPGIGEALVRRVVEDCRGRGLAHLDLSVMHDNAEAIALYEKIGFRRIPVFSIKRKNPINETLFTGSSEVLAQLNPYARIIVNEAFRRGIQVEVTDAEGGFFRLTSGGRSVRCRESLSDLTSGVAVAICDDKAVTRRFVARAGLRVPDQIEVGQEADVAGFLARHRTVVVKPARGEQGRGVAVGLTDEAEIWAAVEAARALCERVLVEEEVPGHDLRLIVIDFRLVAAALRRPAHIVGDGRSSVRRLIERMSRRRAAATDGESRIPLDAETERCVMAAGYDYESVPEAGDEITVRRTANLHTGGTIHDVTTEVHPRLVAGAVTAARAINIPVVGIDLIVKSPLGPDYAFIEANERPGLANHEPQPTAERFIDLLFPLSVPQSVTQVTAVS
;
A
#
# COMPACT_ATOMS: atom_id res chain seq x y z
N MET A 1 24.54 -0.47 63.65
CA MET A 1 24.58 -1.58 62.68
C MET A 1 23.72 -1.17 61.52
N SER A 2 24.35 -0.54 60.56
CA SER A 2 23.74 -0.11 59.29
C SER A 2 24.16 -1.15 58.24
N GLU A 3 23.23 -1.92 57.77
CA GLU A 3 23.44 -2.80 56.62
C GLU A 3 23.18 -1.98 55.34
N ASP A 4 24.26 -1.66 54.68
CA ASP A 4 24.27 -1.16 53.30
C ASP A 4 23.80 -2.30 52.38
N ARG A 5 22.60 -2.16 51.82
CA ARG A 5 22.19 -2.95 50.69
C ARG A 5 22.79 -2.32 49.43
N GLU A 6 23.89 -2.88 48.98
CA GLU A 6 24.40 -2.66 47.63
C GLU A 6 23.35 -3.05 46.61
N ALA A 7 22.86 -2.10 45.84
CA ALA A 7 22.10 -2.31 44.64
C ALA A 7 23.00 -3.03 43.62
N GLY A 8 22.71 -4.29 43.33
CA GLY A 8 23.46 -5.11 42.38
C GLY A 8 23.45 -4.53 40.99
N THR A 9 24.49 -3.81 40.65
CA THR A 9 24.84 -3.46 39.28
C THR A 9 25.19 -4.77 38.55
N ILE A 10 24.36 -5.19 37.61
CA ILE A 10 24.67 -6.33 36.72
C ILE A 10 25.83 -5.87 35.84
N ALA A 11 27.06 -6.27 36.20
CA ALA A 11 28.24 -6.01 35.40
C ALA A 11 28.11 -6.74 34.05
N ALA A 12 28.17 -5.99 32.94
CA ALA A 12 28.22 -6.54 31.60
C ALA A 12 29.39 -7.53 31.48
N ALA A 13 29.15 -8.68 30.84
CA ALA A 13 30.19 -9.67 30.60
C ALA A 13 31.35 -9.07 29.78
N PRO A 14 32.60 -9.47 30.04
CA PRO A 14 33.76 -8.91 29.34
C PRO A 14 33.65 -9.22 27.84
N GLY A 15 33.61 -8.17 26.99
CA GLY A 15 33.52 -8.26 25.55
C GLY A 15 32.23 -7.75 24.95
N VAL A 16 31.18 -7.49 25.73
CA VAL A 16 29.90 -6.91 25.24
C VAL A 16 30.06 -5.39 25.10
N GLY A 17 29.69 -4.86 23.92
CA GLY A 17 29.67 -3.41 23.70
C GLY A 17 28.69 -2.72 24.67
N ARG A 18 29.12 -1.70 25.37
CA ARG A 18 28.23 -0.86 26.21
C ARG A 18 27.41 0.05 25.32
N ASN A 19 26.18 0.32 25.75
CA ASN A 19 25.26 1.25 25.08
C ASN A 19 25.13 0.93 23.56
N ALA A 20 25.01 -0.36 23.24
CA ALA A 20 25.06 -0.84 21.88
C ALA A 20 23.88 -0.34 21.06
N SER A 21 24.18 0.22 19.90
CA SER A 21 23.19 0.61 18.91
C SER A 21 23.66 0.26 17.50
N VAL A 22 22.71 -0.06 16.63
CA VAL A 22 22.94 -0.38 15.21
C VAL A 22 22.07 0.53 14.37
N ASP A 23 22.68 1.32 13.48
CA ASP A 23 21.94 2.07 12.47
C ASP A 23 21.41 1.08 11.42
N CYS A 24 20.10 1.09 11.22
CA CYS A 24 19.38 0.24 10.25
C CYS A 24 18.88 1.04 9.04
N GLY A 25 19.28 2.30 8.90
CA GLY A 25 18.87 3.19 7.82
C GLY A 25 17.52 3.87 8.05
N TRP A 26 16.52 3.14 8.53
CA TRP A 26 15.22 3.68 8.95
C TRP A 26 15.22 4.28 10.36
N GLY A 27 16.22 3.97 11.16
CA GLY A 27 16.44 4.36 12.55
C GLY A 27 17.52 3.49 13.15
N ARG A 28 17.69 3.59 14.49
CA ARG A 28 18.64 2.76 15.23
C ARG A 28 17.90 1.70 16.05
N LEU A 29 18.50 0.51 16.11
CA LEU A 29 18.19 -0.48 17.12
C LEU A 29 19.12 -0.26 18.31
N LEU A 30 18.55 0.07 19.47
CA LEU A 30 19.26 0.16 20.72
C LEU A 30 19.01 -1.13 21.51
N PHE A 31 20.08 -1.79 21.93
CA PHE A 31 19.98 -3.05 22.67
C PHE A 31 19.93 -2.73 24.17
N ALA A 32 18.71 -2.63 24.72
CA ALA A 32 18.46 -2.10 26.07
C ALA A 32 19.22 -2.85 27.16
N GLN A 33 19.45 -4.16 27.02
CA GLN A 33 20.22 -4.99 27.96
C GLN A 33 21.72 -4.61 28.04
N THR A 34 22.22 -3.79 27.11
CA THR A 34 23.61 -3.31 27.11
C THR A 34 23.80 -1.95 27.82
N PHE A 35 22.69 -1.30 28.19
CA PHE A 35 22.67 -0.05 28.94
C PHE A 35 22.66 -0.35 30.45
N ALA A 36 23.56 0.26 31.19
CA ALA A 36 23.66 0.06 32.63
C ALA A 36 22.59 0.84 33.42
N ASP A 37 22.10 1.95 32.83
CA ASP A 37 21.17 2.89 33.47
C ASP A 37 20.04 3.24 32.52
N PRO A 38 18.76 3.19 32.95
CA PRO A 38 17.60 3.67 32.21
C PRO A 38 17.69 5.11 31.72
N VAL A 39 18.42 5.98 32.43
CA VAL A 39 18.65 7.38 32.04
C VAL A 39 19.54 7.45 30.80
N GLU A 40 20.61 6.65 30.74
CA GLU A 40 21.50 6.57 29.58
C GLU A 40 20.72 6.08 28.34
N LEU A 41 19.79 5.10 28.51
CA LEU A 41 18.93 4.64 27.45
C LEU A 41 18.00 5.75 26.96
N ALA A 42 17.37 6.51 27.86
CA ALA A 42 16.51 7.63 27.53
C ALA A 42 17.28 8.74 26.79
N GLU A 43 18.50 9.05 27.20
CA GLU A 43 19.36 10.01 26.50
C GLU A 43 19.75 9.54 25.11
N ALA A 44 20.06 8.25 24.94
CA ALA A 44 20.34 7.67 23.64
C ALA A 44 19.13 7.74 22.71
N MET A 45 17.91 7.54 23.25
CA MET A 45 16.66 7.67 22.51
C MET A 45 16.35 9.12 22.12
N ARG A 46 16.75 10.12 22.93
CA ARG A 46 16.61 11.55 22.58
C ARG A 46 17.42 11.97 21.37
N ALA A 47 18.51 11.28 21.08
CA ALA A 47 19.35 11.52 19.91
C ALA A 47 18.73 10.99 18.58
N GLU A 48 17.48 10.52 18.61
CA GLU A 48 16.73 10.12 17.42
C GLU A 48 16.62 11.30 16.44
N GLY A 49 17.04 11.06 15.20
CA GLY A 49 16.96 12.06 14.13
C GLY A 49 15.52 12.30 13.65
N PRO A 50 15.25 13.44 13.00
CA PRO A 50 13.97 13.66 12.31
C PRO A 50 13.76 12.58 11.24
N ASP A 51 12.51 12.20 11.03
CA ASP A 51 12.10 11.17 10.07
C ASP A 51 12.74 9.78 10.28
N ARG A 52 13.25 9.53 11.49
CA ARG A 52 13.81 8.26 11.94
C ARG A 52 12.94 7.63 13.02
N ARG A 53 13.01 6.30 13.13
CA ARG A 53 12.31 5.53 14.17
C ARG A 53 13.30 4.68 14.93
N ASP A 54 13.79 5.19 16.05
CA ASP A 54 14.65 4.40 16.94
C ASP A 54 13.81 3.44 17.79
N ILE A 55 14.33 2.25 18.03
CA ILE A 55 13.67 1.21 18.81
C ILE A 55 14.65 0.70 19.86
N ALA A 56 14.32 0.87 21.13
CA ALA A 56 15.01 0.18 22.22
C ALA A 56 14.39 -1.21 22.38
N PHE A 57 15.13 -2.24 22.03
CA PHE A 57 14.72 -3.65 22.06
C PHE A 57 15.34 -4.37 23.25
N TYR A 58 14.77 -5.51 23.67
CA TYR A 58 15.16 -6.29 24.86
C TYR A 58 15.02 -5.54 26.19
N VAL A 59 13.95 -4.77 26.33
CA VAL A 59 13.63 -4.14 27.61
C VAL A 59 12.92 -5.16 28.50
N HIS A 60 13.54 -5.57 29.62
CA HIS A 60 12.97 -6.51 30.58
C HIS A 60 12.03 -5.83 31.57
N GLU A 61 12.37 -4.61 32.00
CA GLU A 61 11.62 -3.82 32.96
C GLU A 61 11.15 -2.50 32.35
N PRO A 62 10.15 -2.53 31.46
CA PRO A 62 9.73 -1.35 30.71
C PRO A 62 9.21 -0.22 31.61
N HIS A 63 8.61 -0.54 32.76
CA HIS A 63 8.13 0.44 33.72
C HIS A 63 9.30 1.26 34.33
N VAL A 64 10.45 0.65 34.54
CA VAL A 64 11.65 1.33 35.04
C VAL A 64 12.24 2.24 33.95
N ALA A 65 12.40 1.74 32.75
CA ALA A 65 12.91 2.52 31.63
C ALA A 65 12.00 3.71 31.29
N LEU A 66 10.68 3.52 31.30
CA LEU A 66 9.70 4.59 31.05
C LEU A 66 9.70 5.64 32.16
N SER A 67 10.00 5.26 33.42
CA SER A 67 10.04 6.22 34.53
C SER A 67 11.14 7.27 34.37
N ALA A 68 12.21 6.98 33.62
CA ALA A 68 13.29 7.92 33.35
C ALA A 68 12.87 9.07 32.40
N ALA A 69 11.92 8.83 31.48
CA ALA A 69 11.45 9.84 30.54
C ALA A 69 9.96 9.60 30.14
N PRO A 70 9.00 9.67 31.06
CA PRO A 70 7.60 9.28 30.82
C PRO A 70 6.88 10.20 29.84
N GLN A 71 7.34 11.44 29.67
CA GLN A 71 6.77 12.38 28.71
C GLN A 71 7.27 12.14 27.27
N GLU A 72 8.42 11.47 27.11
CA GLU A 72 9.12 11.32 25.84
C GLU A 72 9.05 9.90 25.27
N LEU A 73 8.95 8.89 26.14
CA LEU A 73 8.98 7.49 25.79
C LEU A 73 7.62 6.82 25.97
N PHE A 74 7.37 5.75 25.20
CA PHE A 74 6.19 4.90 25.38
C PHE A 74 6.54 3.43 25.13
N LEU A 75 5.75 2.53 25.72
CA LEU A 75 5.82 1.10 25.47
C LEU A 75 5.23 0.78 24.09
N ASP A 76 6.04 0.20 23.21
CA ASP A 76 5.59 -0.24 21.90
C ASP A 76 4.57 -1.38 22.05
N PRO A 77 3.36 -1.27 21.43
CA PRO A 77 2.32 -2.29 21.54
C PRO A 77 2.62 -3.54 20.68
N SER A 78 3.86 -3.96 20.63
CA SER A 78 4.32 -5.13 19.88
C SER A 78 4.63 -6.31 20.82
N HIS A 79 4.48 -7.52 20.29
CA HIS A 79 4.94 -8.74 20.94
C HIS A 79 6.30 -9.15 20.40
N SER A 80 7.18 -9.64 21.27
CA SER A 80 8.46 -10.20 20.88
C SER A 80 8.36 -11.72 20.78
N TYR A 81 8.96 -12.28 19.73
CA TYR A 81 8.99 -13.70 19.46
C TYR A 81 10.42 -14.18 19.26
N ARG A 82 10.72 -15.41 19.65
CA ARG A 82 12.01 -16.10 19.48
C ARG A 82 11.83 -17.44 18.79
N LEU A 83 12.74 -17.76 17.89
CA LEU A 83 12.96 -19.09 17.34
C LEU A 83 14.36 -19.57 17.75
N ASP A 84 14.42 -20.66 18.51
CA ASP A 84 15.67 -21.38 18.73
C ASP A 84 16.08 -22.08 17.44
N LEU A 85 17.26 -21.72 16.91
CA LEU A 85 17.68 -22.20 15.59
C LEU A 85 18.02 -23.70 15.55
N ALA A 86 18.21 -24.32 16.72
CA ALA A 86 18.36 -25.76 16.86
C ALA A 86 17.03 -26.50 16.59
N ASP A 87 15.89 -25.86 16.92
CA ASP A 87 14.55 -26.45 16.77
C ASP A 87 13.92 -26.18 15.40
N TYR A 88 14.62 -25.47 14.51
CA TYR A 88 14.09 -25.10 13.20
C TYR A 88 14.00 -26.29 12.26
N GLU A 89 12.82 -26.49 11.71
CA GLU A 89 12.53 -27.47 10.66
C GLU A 89 12.49 -26.77 9.28
N PRO A 90 13.36 -27.13 8.34
CA PRO A 90 13.32 -26.60 6.98
C PRO A 90 12.00 -26.90 6.27
N ALA A 91 11.66 -26.10 5.29
CA ALA A 91 10.49 -26.38 4.46
C ALA A 91 10.73 -27.61 3.57
N ASP A 92 9.68 -28.42 3.39
CA ASP A 92 9.73 -29.60 2.51
C ASP A 92 9.89 -29.28 1.03
N ARG A 93 9.70 -28.02 0.64
CA ARG A 93 9.65 -27.60 -0.76
C ARG A 93 10.16 -26.18 -0.95
N ASP A 94 10.88 -25.98 -2.05
CA ASP A 94 11.29 -24.66 -2.49
C ASP A 94 10.11 -23.83 -3.00
N PRO A 95 10.15 -22.49 -2.82
CA PRO A 95 9.18 -21.59 -3.41
C PRO A 95 9.20 -21.67 -4.94
N ARG A 96 8.05 -21.41 -5.59
CA ARG A 96 7.92 -21.41 -7.04
C ARG A 96 7.51 -20.03 -7.54
N GLY A 97 8.06 -19.65 -8.69
CA GLY A 97 7.77 -18.38 -9.34
C GLY A 97 8.56 -17.19 -8.78
N PHE A 98 9.36 -17.39 -7.75
CA PHE A 98 10.29 -16.40 -7.20
C PHE A 98 11.41 -17.10 -6.44
N PHE A 99 12.48 -16.39 -6.17
CA PHE A 99 13.57 -16.84 -5.32
C PHE A 99 14.04 -15.73 -4.38
N VAL A 100 14.66 -16.11 -3.27
CA VAL A 100 15.17 -15.16 -2.27
C VAL A 100 16.69 -15.09 -2.37
N ARG A 101 17.21 -13.87 -2.56
CA ARG A 101 18.64 -13.57 -2.63
C ARG A 101 19.02 -12.38 -1.74
N ARG A 102 20.30 -12.17 -1.53
CA ARG A 102 20.80 -10.92 -0.94
C ARG A 102 20.55 -9.74 -1.88
N LEU A 103 20.34 -8.56 -1.30
CA LEU A 103 20.31 -7.31 -2.04
C LEU A 103 21.64 -7.17 -2.82
N GLY A 104 21.55 -6.96 -4.12
CA GLY A 104 22.69 -7.02 -5.05
C GLY A 104 22.84 -5.81 -5.97
N SER A 105 21.89 -4.86 -5.98
CA SER A 105 21.94 -3.68 -6.83
C SER A 105 21.36 -2.44 -6.15
N GLU A 106 21.64 -1.26 -6.70
CA GLU A 106 21.00 -0.01 -6.25
C GLU A 106 19.51 0.01 -6.62
N THR A 107 19.13 -0.60 -7.73
CA THR A 107 17.74 -0.77 -8.14
C THR A 107 16.94 -1.65 -7.17
N ASP A 108 17.58 -2.64 -6.53
CA ASP A 108 16.95 -3.40 -5.44
C ASP A 108 16.61 -2.47 -4.27
N ALA A 109 17.50 -1.54 -3.92
CA ALA A 109 17.28 -0.61 -2.82
C ALA A 109 16.13 0.36 -3.10
N GLU A 110 15.96 0.80 -4.34
CA GLU A 110 14.82 1.59 -4.78
C GLU A 110 13.50 0.78 -4.67
N ALA A 111 13.53 -0.49 -5.11
CA ALA A 111 12.39 -1.39 -5.01
C ALA A 111 12.01 -1.69 -3.54
N VAL A 112 12.99 -1.83 -2.64
CA VAL A 112 12.75 -1.97 -1.20
C VAL A 112 11.99 -0.75 -0.66
N ASN A 113 12.39 0.47 -1.02
CA ASN A 113 11.69 1.69 -0.59
C ASN A 113 10.27 1.78 -1.16
N ARG A 114 10.08 1.38 -2.41
CA ARG A 114 8.74 1.28 -3.00
C ARG A 114 7.85 0.34 -2.17
N ILE A 115 8.36 -0.82 -1.77
CA ILE A 115 7.62 -1.77 -0.92
C ILE A 115 7.36 -1.18 0.47
N TYR A 116 8.35 -0.53 1.09
CA TYR A 116 8.17 0.12 2.40
C TYR A 116 7.09 1.19 2.37
N ALA A 117 7.06 2.01 1.33
CA ALA A 117 6.05 3.03 1.14
C ALA A 117 4.62 2.43 1.09
N THR A 118 4.43 1.30 0.39
CA THR A 118 3.13 0.61 0.33
C THR A 118 2.70 -0.03 1.67
N ARG A 119 3.60 -0.05 2.66
CA ARG A 119 3.37 -0.62 3.99
C ARG A 119 3.52 0.42 5.11
N HIS A 120 3.53 1.71 4.79
CA HIS A 120 3.69 2.81 5.74
C HIS A 120 4.93 2.67 6.64
N MET A 121 5.98 2.06 6.10
CA MET A 121 7.24 1.89 6.80
C MET A 121 8.16 3.08 6.54
N VAL A 122 9.04 3.35 7.49
CA VAL A 122 10.05 4.41 7.34
C VAL A 122 10.99 4.06 6.19
N PRO A 123 11.18 4.96 5.21
CA PRO A 123 12.07 4.71 4.09
C PRO A 123 13.53 4.62 4.53
N VAL A 124 14.32 3.86 3.77
CA VAL A 124 15.76 3.72 3.97
C VAL A 124 16.49 4.36 2.79
N PRO A 125 17.46 5.26 3.00
CA PRO A 125 18.20 5.82 1.88
C PRO A 125 18.81 4.71 0.99
N PRO A 126 18.62 4.72 -0.35
CA PRO A 126 19.19 3.69 -1.23
C PRO A 126 20.70 3.56 -1.08
N SER A 127 21.40 4.68 -0.87
CA SER A 127 22.84 4.70 -0.60
C SER A 127 23.22 3.95 0.68
N TYR A 128 22.36 3.95 1.70
CA TYR A 128 22.56 3.17 2.91
C TYR A 128 22.47 1.66 2.62
N CYS A 129 21.40 1.22 1.94
CA CYS A 129 21.24 -0.18 1.56
C CYS A 129 22.46 -0.68 0.75
N TRP A 130 22.94 0.14 -0.18
CA TRP A 130 24.08 -0.18 -1.00
C TRP A 130 25.39 -0.22 -0.20
N SER A 131 25.63 0.72 0.70
CA SER A 131 26.84 0.74 1.55
C SER A 131 26.90 -0.41 2.54
N THR A 132 25.72 -0.91 2.97
CA THR A 132 25.61 -2.01 3.95
C THR A 132 25.52 -3.40 3.32
N ARG A 133 25.50 -3.54 1.98
CA ARG A 133 25.36 -4.85 1.30
C ARG A 133 26.41 -5.88 1.71
N ASP A 134 27.63 -5.44 2.00
CA ASP A 134 28.76 -6.27 2.44
C ASP A 134 28.92 -6.32 3.97
N SER A 135 27.98 -5.73 4.71
CA SER A 135 27.99 -5.75 6.17
C SER A 135 27.95 -7.19 6.68
N ARG A 136 28.68 -7.45 7.76
CA ARG A 136 28.63 -8.73 8.46
C ARG A 136 27.63 -8.75 9.59
N SER A 137 27.24 -7.57 10.09
CA SER A 137 26.25 -7.41 11.16
C SER A 137 24.83 -7.21 10.65
N ILE A 138 24.64 -6.65 9.44
CA ILE A 138 23.33 -6.46 8.82
C ILE A 138 23.28 -7.27 7.53
N SER A 139 22.15 -7.94 7.29
CA SER A 139 21.87 -8.63 6.03
C SER A 139 20.51 -8.20 5.50
N LEU A 140 20.47 -7.79 4.23
CA LEU A 140 19.28 -7.46 3.49
C LEU A 140 18.99 -8.54 2.45
N PHE A 141 17.80 -9.12 2.49
CA PHE A 141 17.34 -10.09 1.51
C PHE A 141 16.14 -9.53 0.76
N VAL A 142 16.05 -9.88 -0.51
CA VAL A 142 14.94 -9.55 -1.39
C VAL A 142 14.39 -10.81 -2.03
N ALA A 143 13.08 -10.82 -2.25
CA ALA A 143 12.42 -11.84 -3.07
C ALA A 143 12.24 -11.27 -4.47
N GLU A 144 12.80 -11.95 -5.48
CA GLU A 144 12.73 -11.59 -6.88
C GLU A 144 11.79 -12.53 -7.62
N GLU A 145 10.88 -11.98 -8.38
CA GLU A 145 9.98 -12.75 -9.23
C GLU A 145 10.73 -13.32 -10.42
N SER A 146 10.61 -14.63 -10.67
CA SER A 146 11.41 -15.33 -11.69
C SER A 146 11.09 -14.90 -13.12
N THR A 147 9.90 -14.38 -13.37
CA THR A 147 9.42 -14.03 -14.71
C THR A 147 9.76 -12.59 -15.09
N SER A 148 9.49 -11.65 -14.19
CA SER A 148 9.68 -10.21 -14.43
C SER A 148 11.04 -9.69 -13.98
N GLY A 149 11.70 -10.37 -13.02
CA GLY A 149 12.89 -9.88 -12.35
C GLY A 149 12.59 -8.80 -11.29
N ASP A 150 11.31 -8.52 -11.01
CA ASP A 150 10.91 -7.50 -10.06
C ASP A 150 11.14 -7.96 -8.62
N VAL A 151 11.60 -7.05 -7.77
CA VAL A 151 11.65 -7.27 -6.33
C VAL A 151 10.24 -7.09 -5.76
N VAL A 152 9.73 -8.18 -5.16
CA VAL A 152 8.36 -8.28 -4.64
C VAL A 152 8.28 -8.49 -3.12
N GLY A 153 9.42 -8.50 -2.44
CA GLY A 153 9.48 -8.61 -0.99
C GLY A 153 10.88 -8.36 -0.46
N THR A 154 10.97 -8.03 0.82
CA THR A 154 12.25 -7.73 1.49
C THR A 154 12.20 -8.08 2.96
N VAL A 155 13.38 -8.32 3.55
CA VAL A 155 13.57 -8.53 4.98
C VAL A 155 14.99 -8.14 5.37
N MET A 156 15.15 -7.58 6.58
CA MET A 156 16.44 -7.26 7.19
C MET A 156 16.72 -8.18 8.37
N SER A 157 17.97 -8.56 8.59
CA SER A 157 18.41 -9.20 9.82
C SER A 157 19.64 -8.53 10.40
N VAL A 158 19.75 -8.54 11.75
CA VAL A 158 20.89 -8.02 12.50
C VAL A 158 21.50 -9.15 13.31
N ASP A 159 22.80 -9.42 13.09
CA ASP A 159 23.61 -10.40 13.83
C ASP A 159 24.19 -9.70 15.08
N HIS A 160 23.67 -10.02 16.26
CA HIS A 160 24.01 -9.37 17.52
C HIS A 160 25.44 -9.67 17.95
N ARG A 161 25.91 -10.89 17.69
CA ARG A 161 27.29 -11.27 18.01
C ARG A 161 28.31 -10.40 17.26
N ARG A 162 28.03 -10.07 16.01
CA ARG A 162 28.88 -9.20 15.20
C ARG A 162 28.65 -7.73 15.44
N ALA A 163 27.44 -7.35 15.83
CA ALA A 163 27.06 -5.97 16.07
C ALA A 163 27.65 -5.44 17.40
N PHE A 164 27.58 -6.22 18.47
CA PHE A 164 28.00 -5.75 19.81
C PHE A 164 28.62 -6.83 20.71
N GLY A 165 28.94 -8.00 20.17
CA GLY A 165 29.56 -9.09 20.93
C GLY A 165 28.60 -9.85 21.81
N ASP A 166 27.34 -10.03 21.39
CA ASP A 166 26.31 -10.74 22.14
C ASP A 166 26.77 -12.15 22.55
N PRO A 167 26.85 -12.45 23.85
CA PRO A 167 27.28 -13.76 24.34
C PRO A 167 26.26 -14.88 24.07
N GLU A 168 24.97 -14.53 23.89
CA GLU A 168 23.90 -15.49 23.56
C GLU A 168 23.91 -15.86 22.07
N ALA A 169 24.76 -15.23 21.26
CA ALA A 169 24.86 -15.42 19.83
C ALA A 169 23.50 -15.31 19.10
N GLY A 170 22.70 -14.30 19.48
CA GLY A 170 21.41 -14.02 18.91
C GLY A 170 21.46 -13.26 17.61
N ALA A 171 20.32 -13.20 16.94
CA ALA A 171 20.02 -12.31 15.84
C ALA A 171 18.60 -11.74 15.97
N SER A 172 18.29 -10.70 15.20
CA SER A 172 16.91 -10.19 15.10
C SER A 172 16.51 -9.92 13.65
N LEU A 173 15.21 -10.14 13.38
CA LEU A 173 14.57 -9.94 12.08
C LEU A 173 13.75 -8.65 12.12
N TRP A 174 13.91 -7.83 11.09
CA TRP A 174 13.28 -6.53 10.96
C TRP A 174 12.77 -6.29 9.55
N CYS A 175 11.81 -5.41 9.43
CA CYS A 175 11.33 -4.86 8.16
C CYS A 175 10.92 -5.94 7.14
N LEU A 176 10.29 -7.02 7.59
CA LEU A 176 9.65 -7.96 6.67
C LEU A 176 8.50 -7.26 5.97
N ALA A 177 8.60 -7.14 4.66
CA ALA A 177 7.57 -6.54 3.83
C ALA A 177 7.43 -7.29 2.51
N VAL A 178 6.18 -7.48 2.07
CA VAL A 178 5.85 -8.07 0.78
C VAL A 178 4.99 -7.08 0.02
N ASP A 179 5.30 -6.88 -1.26
CA ASP A 179 4.51 -6.04 -2.15
C ASP A 179 3.05 -6.54 -2.17
N PRO A 180 2.06 -5.68 -1.86
CA PRO A 180 0.65 -6.09 -1.91
C PRO A 180 0.21 -6.55 -3.31
N GLN A 181 0.94 -6.16 -4.34
CA GLN A 181 0.67 -6.51 -5.73
C GLN A 181 1.30 -7.86 -6.14
N ALA A 182 2.16 -8.43 -5.29
CA ALA A 182 2.79 -9.73 -5.58
C ALA A 182 1.77 -10.86 -5.71
N HIS A 183 1.89 -11.63 -6.77
CA HIS A 183 0.93 -12.70 -7.12
C HIS A 183 1.30 -14.05 -6.46
N GLN A 184 2.60 -14.31 -6.29
CA GLN A 184 3.08 -15.58 -5.77
C GLN A 184 2.77 -15.73 -4.27
N PRO A 185 2.25 -16.91 -3.84
CA PRO A 185 2.06 -17.22 -2.43
C PRO A 185 3.37 -17.56 -1.73
N GLY A 186 3.46 -17.25 -0.43
CA GLY A 186 4.55 -17.72 0.42
C GLY A 186 5.81 -16.86 0.41
N ILE A 187 5.82 -15.67 -0.24
CA ILE A 187 6.98 -14.77 -0.28
C ILE A 187 7.46 -14.42 1.14
N GLY A 188 6.55 -14.02 2.03
CA GLY A 188 6.89 -13.68 3.42
C GLY A 188 7.49 -14.87 4.17
N GLU A 189 6.93 -16.07 4.00
CA GLU A 189 7.48 -17.29 4.61
C GLU A 189 8.88 -17.61 4.09
N ALA A 190 9.10 -17.53 2.78
CA ALA A 190 10.40 -17.79 2.17
C ALA A 190 11.47 -16.79 2.63
N LEU A 191 11.11 -15.51 2.78
CA LEU A 191 12.00 -14.49 3.32
C LEU A 191 12.41 -14.77 4.76
N VAL A 192 11.45 -15.12 5.64
CA VAL A 192 11.74 -15.48 7.04
C VAL A 192 12.63 -16.71 7.10
N ARG A 193 12.30 -17.79 6.37
CA ARG A 193 13.08 -19.02 6.34
C ARG A 193 14.51 -18.77 5.83
N ARG A 194 14.68 -17.92 4.82
CA ARG A 194 16.01 -17.54 4.33
C ARG A 194 16.86 -16.87 5.40
N VAL A 195 16.28 -15.97 6.21
CA VAL A 195 16.96 -15.35 7.36
C VAL A 195 17.33 -16.41 8.39
N VAL A 196 16.40 -17.30 8.74
CA VAL A 196 16.64 -18.39 9.68
C VAL A 196 17.81 -19.26 9.23
N GLU A 197 17.84 -19.67 7.96
CA GLU A 197 18.89 -20.51 7.38
C GLU A 197 20.24 -19.79 7.31
N ASP A 198 20.26 -18.49 6.97
CA ASP A 198 21.47 -17.67 7.00
C ASP A 198 22.03 -17.55 8.43
N CYS A 199 21.17 -17.28 9.42
CA CYS A 199 21.56 -17.23 10.83
C CYS A 199 22.10 -18.57 11.34
N ARG A 200 21.41 -19.67 11.00
CA ARG A 200 21.84 -21.04 11.34
C ARG A 200 23.20 -21.38 10.70
N GLY A 201 23.38 -21.03 9.43
CA GLY A 201 24.64 -21.22 8.71
C GLY A 201 25.81 -20.43 9.29
N ARG A 202 25.53 -19.33 10.01
CA ARG A 202 26.53 -18.54 10.74
C ARG A 202 26.80 -19.06 12.16
N GLY A 203 26.08 -20.10 12.60
CA GLY A 203 26.20 -20.65 13.96
C GLY A 203 25.65 -19.72 15.03
N LEU A 204 24.58 -18.99 14.74
CA LEU A 204 23.83 -18.24 15.73
C LEU A 204 22.87 -19.17 16.47
N ALA A 205 22.46 -18.80 17.71
CA ALA A 205 21.66 -19.64 18.57
C ALA A 205 20.16 -19.43 18.38
N HIS A 206 19.73 -18.20 18.24
CA HIS A 206 18.33 -17.83 18.11
C HIS A 206 18.10 -16.66 17.17
N LEU A 207 16.87 -16.56 16.67
CA LEU A 207 16.38 -15.42 15.89
C LEU A 207 15.15 -14.85 16.58
N ASP A 208 15.21 -13.55 16.88
CA ASP A 208 14.13 -12.80 17.52
C ASP A 208 13.47 -11.84 16.54
N LEU A 209 12.24 -11.46 16.84
CA LEU A 209 11.52 -10.42 16.11
C LEU A 209 10.52 -9.70 17.02
N SER A 210 10.09 -8.51 16.55
CA SER A 210 9.00 -7.76 17.16
C SER A 210 7.88 -7.57 16.14
N VAL A 211 6.63 -7.80 16.55
CA VAL A 211 5.45 -7.72 15.69
C VAL A 211 4.31 -7.03 16.45
N MET A 212 3.57 -6.15 15.77
CA MET A 212 2.38 -5.51 16.33
C MET A 212 1.40 -6.55 16.87
N HIS A 213 0.83 -6.30 18.05
CA HIS A 213 -0.04 -7.25 18.76
C HIS A 213 -1.30 -7.64 17.98
N ASP A 214 -1.75 -6.79 17.06
CA ASP A 214 -2.95 -6.94 16.23
C ASP A 214 -2.64 -7.48 14.81
N ASN A 215 -1.37 -7.67 14.45
CA ASN A 215 -0.98 -8.25 13.16
C ASN A 215 -1.11 -9.78 13.16
N ALA A 216 -2.36 -10.26 13.15
CA ALA A 216 -2.69 -11.68 13.25
C ALA A 216 -2.06 -12.54 12.15
N GLU A 217 -1.91 -12.00 10.92
CA GLU A 217 -1.32 -12.73 9.80
C GLU A 217 0.18 -12.98 9.98
N ALA A 218 0.92 -11.94 10.38
CA ALA A 218 2.34 -12.08 10.65
C ALA A 218 2.58 -12.98 11.88
N ILE A 219 1.78 -12.85 12.92
CA ILE A 219 1.85 -13.72 14.10
C ILE A 219 1.64 -15.18 13.71
N ALA A 220 0.59 -15.49 12.94
CA ALA A 220 0.31 -16.85 12.48
C ALA A 220 1.44 -17.41 11.60
N LEU A 221 2.08 -16.56 10.77
CA LEU A 221 3.25 -16.94 9.99
C LEU A 221 4.43 -17.32 10.88
N TYR A 222 4.75 -16.50 11.88
CA TYR A 222 5.89 -16.75 12.77
C TYR A 222 5.65 -17.99 13.64
N GLU A 223 4.47 -18.16 14.22
CA GLU A 223 4.11 -19.35 15.00
C GLU A 223 4.15 -20.63 14.15
N LYS A 224 3.72 -20.57 12.89
CA LYS A 224 3.83 -21.69 11.94
C LYS A 224 5.29 -22.12 11.70
N ILE A 225 6.24 -21.18 11.70
CA ILE A 225 7.67 -21.47 11.50
C ILE A 225 8.31 -22.02 12.80
N GLY A 226 7.66 -21.84 13.95
CA GLY A 226 8.13 -22.33 15.24
C GLY A 226 8.57 -21.22 16.22
N PHE A 227 8.35 -19.95 15.88
CA PHE A 227 8.60 -18.86 16.81
C PHE A 227 7.65 -18.91 17.99
N ARG A 228 8.16 -18.59 19.17
CA ARG A 228 7.40 -18.53 20.44
C ARG A 228 7.54 -17.15 21.07
N ARG A 229 6.46 -16.69 21.68
CA ARG A 229 6.45 -15.41 22.38
C ARG A 229 7.39 -15.42 23.59
N ILE A 230 8.18 -14.35 23.74
CA ILE A 230 9.12 -14.15 24.85
C ILE A 230 8.76 -12.87 25.63
N PRO A 231 9.06 -12.80 26.95
CA PRO A 231 8.69 -11.69 27.81
C PRO A 231 9.71 -10.55 27.77
N VAL A 232 10.03 -10.06 26.57
CA VAL A 232 10.83 -8.85 26.36
C VAL A 232 10.02 -7.83 25.58
N PHE A 233 10.32 -6.56 25.77
CA PHE A 233 9.53 -5.46 25.28
C PHE A 233 10.37 -4.51 24.44
N SER A 234 9.69 -3.68 23.66
CA SER A 234 10.29 -2.58 22.92
C SER A 234 9.78 -1.24 23.44
N ILE A 235 10.66 -0.24 23.46
CA ILE A 235 10.32 1.15 23.78
C ILE A 235 10.65 2.01 22.58
N LYS A 236 9.78 2.97 22.30
CA LYS A 236 9.94 3.98 21.24
C LYS A 236 9.78 5.38 21.81
N ARG A 237 10.27 6.36 21.08
CA ARG A 237 10.09 7.77 21.40
C ARG A 237 8.75 8.29 20.86
N LYS A 238 8.09 9.17 21.63
CA LYS A 238 6.92 9.93 21.18
C LYS A 238 7.39 10.98 20.17
N ASN A 239 7.14 10.71 18.90
CA ASN A 239 7.45 11.59 17.78
C ASN A 239 6.31 11.50 16.74
N PRO A 240 6.24 12.37 15.72
CA PRO A 240 5.17 12.34 14.73
C PRO A 240 5.02 11.00 13.99
N ILE A 241 6.12 10.28 13.72
CA ILE A 241 6.10 8.98 13.03
C ILE A 241 5.40 7.91 13.90
N ASN A 242 5.54 8.01 15.21
CA ASN A 242 5.00 7.05 16.17
C ASN A 242 3.65 7.47 16.76
N GLU A 243 3.11 8.62 16.38
CA GLU A 243 1.95 9.24 17.03
C GLU A 243 0.76 8.29 17.16
N THR A 244 0.42 7.56 16.11
CA THR A 244 -0.68 6.59 16.11
C THR A 244 -0.49 5.44 17.10
N LEU A 245 0.75 5.14 17.50
CA LEU A 245 1.07 4.05 18.42
C LEU A 245 0.89 4.43 19.90
N PHE A 246 0.97 5.71 20.26
CA PHE A 246 0.90 6.15 21.65
C PHE A 246 -0.28 7.09 21.96
N THR A 247 -0.88 7.74 20.98
CA THR A 247 -2.09 8.55 21.21
C THR A 247 -3.34 7.69 21.30
N GLY A 248 -3.27 6.46 20.79
CA GLY A 248 -4.42 5.61 20.56
C GLY A 248 -5.31 6.18 19.45
N SER A 249 -5.77 5.37 18.54
CA SER A 249 -6.84 5.79 17.65
C SER A 249 -8.08 6.01 18.50
N SER A 250 -8.72 7.19 18.42
CA SER A 250 -10.10 7.34 18.91
C SER A 250 -10.90 6.19 18.27
N GLU A 251 -11.74 5.49 19.04
CA GLU A 251 -12.60 4.41 18.52
C GLU A 251 -13.35 4.83 17.25
N VAL A 252 -13.72 6.10 17.16
CA VAL A 252 -14.39 6.70 16.01
C VAL A 252 -13.45 6.80 14.79
N LEU A 253 -12.16 7.10 14.99
CA LEU A 253 -11.19 7.15 13.90
C LEU A 253 -10.86 5.76 13.35
N ALA A 254 -10.86 4.75 14.22
CA ALA A 254 -10.67 3.36 13.82
C ALA A 254 -11.83 2.83 12.94
N GLN A 255 -13.01 3.43 13.02
CA GLN A 255 -14.18 3.09 12.21
C GLN A 255 -14.15 3.75 10.81
N LEU A 256 -13.29 4.73 10.58
CA LEU A 256 -13.16 5.36 9.27
C LEU A 256 -12.55 4.39 8.26
N ASN A 257 -13.12 4.38 7.04
CA ASN A 257 -12.53 3.65 5.94
C ASN A 257 -11.13 4.21 5.56
N PRO A 258 -10.29 3.47 4.85
CA PRO A 258 -8.94 3.90 4.49
C PRO A 258 -8.88 5.24 3.74
N TYR A 259 -9.88 5.55 2.92
CA TYR A 259 -9.93 6.77 2.10
C TYR A 259 -10.16 8.03 2.92
N ALA A 260 -11.00 7.98 3.94
CA ALA A 260 -11.19 9.07 4.89
C ALA A 260 -10.01 9.17 5.87
N ARG A 261 -9.50 8.02 6.34
CA ARG A 261 -8.45 7.93 7.36
C ARG A 261 -7.13 8.57 6.92
N ILE A 262 -6.70 8.41 5.67
CA ILE A 262 -5.46 9.03 5.17
C ILE A 262 -5.54 10.57 5.21
N ILE A 263 -6.71 11.13 4.88
CA ILE A 263 -6.94 12.59 4.89
C ILE A 263 -6.97 13.10 6.34
N VAL A 264 -7.66 12.40 7.22
CA VAL A 264 -7.78 12.75 8.64
C VAL A 264 -6.43 12.69 9.34
N ASN A 265 -5.61 11.67 9.05
CA ASN A 265 -4.25 11.55 9.59
C ASN A 265 -3.37 12.73 9.15
N GLU A 266 -3.44 13.13 7.89
CA GLU A 266 -2.70 14.29 7.39
C GLU A 266 -3.18 15.60 8.03
N ALA A 267 -4.50 15.74 8.24
CA ALA A 267 -5.06 16.90 8.94
C ALA A 267 -4.54 16.98 10.38
N PHE A 268 -4.51 15.87 11.13
CA PHE A 268 -3.93 15.83 12.46
C PHE A 268 -2.45 16.18 12.47
N ARG A 269 -1.68 15.64 11.51
CA ARG A 269 -0.24 15.95 11.38
C ARG A 269 0.01 17.45 11.24
N ARG A 270 -0.93 18.20 10.65
CA ARG A 270 -0.86 19.67 10.49
C ARG A 270 -1.51 20.46 11.61
N GLY A 271 -2.00 19.80 12.66
CA GLY A 271 -2.71 20.47 13.76
C GLY A 271 -4.08 21.01 13.36
N ILE A 272 -4.69 20.48 12.30
CA ILE A 272 -6.05 20.80 11.87
C ILE A 272 -7.02 20.01 12.74
N GLN A 273 -8.01 20.67 13.33
CA GLN A 273 -9.04 20.02 14.11
C GLN A 273 -9.92 19.13 13.21
N VAL A 274 -10.17 17.91 13.65
CA VAL A 274 -11.02 16.93 12.97
C VAL A 274 -12.22 16.59 13.83
N GLU A 275 -13.40 16.60 13.23
CA GLU A 275 -14.63 16.11 13.80
C GLU A 275 -15.21 15.06 12.84
N VAL A 276 -15.25 13.79 13.25
CA VAL A 276 -15.91 12.74 12.46
C VAL A 276 -17.41 12.87 12.69
N THR A 277 -18.17 13.14 11.63
CA THR A 277 -19.62 13.36 11.70
C THR A 277 -20.41 12.09 11.41
N ASP A 278 -19.86 11.20 10.57
CA ASP A 278 -20.39 9.87 10.27
C ASP A 278 -19.25 8.97 9.77
N ALA A 279 -18.80 8.05 10.62
CA ALA A 279 -17.68 7.18 10.32
C ALA A 279 -18.02 6.16 9.21
N GLU A 280 -19.23 5.58 9.24
CA GLU A 280 -19.66 4.57 8.26
C GLU A 280 -19.75 5.16 6.85
N GLY A 281 -20.28 6.37 6.71
CA GLY A 281 -20.36 7.09 5.43
C GLY A 281 -19.08 7.79 5.00
N GLY A 282 -18.03 7.79 5.84
CA GLY A 282 -16.75 8.47 5.58
C GLY A 282 -16.85 10.00 5.66
N PHE A 283 -17.80 10.56 6.46
CA PHE A 283 -17.98 12.00 6.60
C PHE A 283 -17.23 12.57 7.80
N PHE A 284 -16.57 13.69 7.58
CA PHE A 284 -15.85 14.43 8.62
C PHE A 284 -15.80 15.93 8.30
N ARG A 285 -15.50 16.71 9.33
CA ARG A 285 -15.29 18.16 9.24
C ARG A 285 -13.87 18.50 9.66
N LEU A 286 -13.21 19.33 8.87
CA LEU A 286 -11.88 19.86 9.14
C LEU A 286 -12.00 21.34 9.48
N THR A 287 -11.32 21.81 10.55
CA THR A 287 -11.36 23.21 10.98
C THR A 287 -9.98 23.72 11.35
N SER A 288 -9.58 24.84 10.76
CA SER A 288 -8.32 25.51 11.07
C SER A 288 -8.41 27.00 10.72
N GLY A 289 -7.89 27.87 11.57
CA GLY A 289 -7.80 29.32 11.32
C GLY A 289 -9.14 29.99 11.00
N GLY A 290 -10.25 29.53 11.62
CA GLY A 290 -11.60 30.05 11.38
C GLY A 290 -12.27 29.51 10.10
N ARG A 291 -11.56 28.71 9.30
CA ARG A 291 -12.13 28.01 8.13
C ARG A 291 -12.58 26.61 8.53
N SER A 292 -13.78 26.25 8.13
CA SER A 292 -14.33 24.91 8.32
C SER A 292 -14.78 24.33 6.98
N VAL A 293 -14.40 23.08 6.68
CA VAL A 293 -14.72 22.38 5.43
C VAL A 293 -15.27 20.99 5.79
N ARG A 294 -16.41 20.63 5.22
CA ARG A 294 -16.97 19.28 5.33
C ARG A 294 -16.44 18.43 4.19
N CYS A 295 -16.17 17.20 4.50
CA CYS A 295 -15.67 16.21 3.54
C CYS A 295 -16.47 14.91 3.66
N ARG A 296 -16.59 14.21 2.56
CA ARG A 296 -16.88 12.79 2.46
C ARG A 296 -15.73 12.15 1.71
N GLU A 297 -14.79 11.53 2.43
CA GLU A 297 -13.52 11.10 1.83
C GLU A 297 -12.86 12.26 1.07
N SER A 298 -12.53 12.10 -0.23
CA SER A 298 -11.94 13.14 -1.07
C SER A 298 -12.94 14.14 -1.67
N LEU A 299 -14.24 13.96 -1.48
CA LEU A 299 -15.25 14.94 -1.86
C LEU A 299 -15.38 16.00 -0.77
N SER A 300 -15.38 17.27 -1.10
CA SER A 300 -15.43 18.37 -0.13
C SER A 300 -16.42 19.46 -0.53
N ASP A 301 -16.69 20.40 0.39
CA ASP A 301 -17.51 21.61 0.13
C ASP A 301 -16.99 22.47 -1.05
N LEU A 302 -15.76 22.24 -1.53
CA LEU A 302 -15.22 22.93 -2.71
C LEU A 302 -15.72 22.34 -4.05
N THR A 303 -16.32 21.16 -4.01
CA THR A 303 -16.90 20.54 -5.20
C THR A 303 -18.36 20.93 -5.33
N SER A 304 -18.73 21.56 -6.42
CA SER A 304 -20.11 21.97 -6.64
C SER A 304 -21.02 20.75 -6.92
N GLY A 305 -22.30 20.84 -6.52
CA GLY A 305 -23.29 19.83 -6.87
C GLY A 305 -23.46 19.67 -8.41
N VAL A 306 -23.18 20.71 -9.18
CA VAL A 306 -23.20 20.66 -10.66
C VAL A 306 -22.04 19.78 -11.17
N ALA A 307 -20.85 19.93 -10.64
CA ALA A 307 -19.70 19.10 -11.01
C ALA A 307 -19.94 17.62 -10.67
N VAL A 308 -20.52 17.33 -9.50
CA VAL A 308 -20.94 15.96 -9.11
C VAL A 308 -21.94 15.40 -10.11
N ALA A 309 -22.99 16.16 -10.46
CA ALA A 309 -24.01 15.74 -11.42
C ALA A 309 -23.45 15.50 -12.83
N ILE A 310 -22.42 16.24 -13.25
CA ILE A 310 -21.70 16.01 -14.50
C ILE A 310 -20.96 14.68 -14.43
N CYS A 311 -20.22 14.40 -13.34
CA CYS A 311 -19.46 13.16 -13.19
C CYS A 311 -20.36 11.93 -13.09
N ASP A 312 -21.52 12.03 -12.43
CA ASP A 312 -22.47 10.93 -12.24
C ASP A 312 -23.02 10.37 -13.57
N ASP A 313 -23.17 11.22 -14.60
CA ASP A 313 -23.71 10.82 -15.91
C ASP A 313 -22.63 10.78 -16.99
N LYS A 314 -22.22 9.55 -17.37
CA LYS A 314 -21.13 9.31 -18.35
C LYS A 314 -21.37 9.97 -19.71
N ALA A 315 -22.64 10.03 -20.15
CA ALA A 315 -22.98 10.70 -21.43
C ALA A 315 -22.84 12.23 -21.30
N VAL A 316 -23.17 12.79 -20.13
CA VAL A 316 -23.00 14.22 -19.86
C VAL A 316 -21.50 14.56 -19.78
N THR A 317 -20.74 13.84 -18.96
CA THR A 317 -19.30 14.04 -18.82
C THR A 317 -18.60 14.00 -20.16
N ARG A 318 -18.91 12.96 -20.97
CA ARG A 318 -18.36 12.82 -22.33
C ARG A 318 -18.60 14.07 -23.18
N ARG A 319 -19.82 14.64 -23.16
CA ARG A 319 -20.13 15.87 -23.93
C ARG A 319 -19.32 17.09 -23.47
N PHE A 320 -19.11 17.23 -22.14
CA PHE A 320 -18.30 18.35 -21.59
C PHE A 320 -16.85 18.23 -22.03
N VAL A 321 -16.24 17.06 -21.88
CA VAL A 321 -14.82 16.86 -22.22
C VAL A 321 -14.57 16.86 -23.73
N ALA A 322 -15.50 16.34 -24.53
CA ALA A 322 -15.42 16.39 -26.00
C ALA A 322 -15.44 17.83 -26.51
N ARG A 323 -16.28 18.72 -25.94
CA ARG A 323 -16.31 20.16 -26.26
C ARG A 323 -15.01 20.87 -25.90
N ALA A 324 -14.28 20.36 -24.90
CA ALA A 324 -12.96 20.85 -24.51
C ALA A 324 -11.82 20.31 -25.40
N GLY A 325 -12.15 19.54 -26.43
CA GLY A 325 -11.20 19.01 -27.43
C GLY A 325 -10.50 17.71 -27.04
N LEU A 326 -10.97 17.00 -26.01
CA LEU A 326 -10.41 15.69 -25.66
C LEU A 326 -10.98 14.61 -26.58
N ARG A 327 -10.15 13.60 -26.88
CA ARG A 327 -10.62 12.38 -27.54
C ARG A 327 -11.49 11.59 -26.56
N VAL A 328 -12.69 11.25 -27.01
CA VAL A 328 -13.65 10.37 -26.32
C VAL A 328 -14.06 9.24 -27.26
N PRO A 329 -14.43 8.05 -26.77
CA PRO A 329 -14.97 6.98 -27.61
C PRO A 329 -16.26 7.42 -28.30
N ASP A 330 -16.54 6.89 -29.49
CA ASP A 330 -17.84 7.03 -30.09
C ASP A 330 -18.90 6.34 -29.22
N GLN A 331 -20.09 6.93 -29.14
CA GLN A 331 -21.14 6.48 -28.23
C GLN A 331 -22.53 6.70 -28.82
N ILE A 332 -23.42 5.74 -28.62
CA ILE A 332 -24.85 5.89 -28.78
C ILE A 332 -25.60 5.57 -27.50
N GLU A 333 -26.71 6.24 -27.27
CA GLU A 333 -27.65 5.89 -26.19
C GLU A 333 -28.71 4.96 -26.75
N VAL A 334 -28.95 3.83 -26.08
CA VAL A 334 -29.90 2.79 -26.55
C VAL A 334 -31.32 3.25 -26.32
N GLY A 335 -31.99 3.66 -27.41
CA GLY A 335 -33.39 4.06 -27.47
C GLY A 335 -34.14 3.29 -28.60
N GLN A 336 -35.37 3.70 -28.91
CA GLN A 336 -36.19 3.07 -29.92
C GLN A 336 -35.63 3.22 -31.37
N GLU A 337 -34.81 4.28 -31.60
CA GLU A 337 -34.22 4.58 -32.92
C GLU A 337 -32.71 4.28 -32.97
N ALA A 338 -32.15 3.64 -31.93
CA ALA A 338 -30.72 3.37 -31.88
C ALA A 338 -30.33 2.27 -32.86
N ASP A 339 -29.44 2.59 -33.80
CA ASP A 339 -28.86 1.63 -34.74
C ASP A 339 -27.68 0.89 -34.11
N VAL A 340 -27.95 -0.07 -33.25
CA VAL A 340 -26.94 -0.88 -32.57
C VAL A 340 -26.17 -1.76 -33.58
N ALA A 341 -26.85 -2.33 -34.55
CA ALA A 341 -26.24 -3.17 -35.58
C ALA A 341 -25.26 -2.37 -36.46
N GLY A 342 -25.67 -1.17 -36.91
CA GLY A 342 -24.80 -0.27 -37.67
C GLY A 342 -23.64 0.27 -36.84
N PHE A 343 -23.82 0.48 -35.52
CA PHE A 343 -22.76 0.88 -34.65
C PHE A 343 -21.72 -0.25 -34.48
N LEU A 344 -22.16 -1.48 -34.24
CA LEU A 344 -21.30 -2.67 -34.16
C LEU A 344 -20.53 -2.89 -35.47
N ALA A 345 -21.20 -2.74 -36.62
CA ALA A 345 -20.55 -2.91 -37.93
C ALA A 345 -19.39 -1.93 -38.16
N ARG A 346 -19.50 -0.69 -37.63
CA ARG A 346 -18.43 0.33 -37.71
C ARG A 346 -17.25 0.05 -36.78
N HIS A 347 -17.54 -0.38 -35.55
CA HIS A 347 -16.52 -0.47 -34.50
C HIS A 347 -16.02 -1.91 -34.24
N ARG A 348 -16.71 -2.93 -34.74
CA ARG A 348 -16.40 -4.37 -34.63
C ARG A 348 -16.51 -4.92 -33.19
N THR A 349 -16.04 -4.17 -32.21
CA THR A 349 -16.14 -4.50 -30.79
C THR A 349 -16.69 -3.29 -30.03
N VAL A 350 -17.57 -3.55 -29.08
CA VAL A 350 -18.24 -2.50 -28.32
C VAL A 350 -18.29 -2.81 -26.83
N VAL A 351 -18.54 -1.75 -26.06
CA VAL A 351 -18.77 -1.79 -24.61
C VAL A 351 -20.19 -1.36 -24.34
N VAL A 352 -20.93 -2.13 -23.55
CA VAL A 352 -22.23 -1.74 -23.00
C VAL A 352 -22.09 -1.33 -21.56
N LYS A 353 -22.64 -0.17 -21.18
CA LYS A 353 -22.61 0.32 -19.81
C LYS A 353 -23.83 1.16 -19.44
N PRO A 354 -24.27 1.17 -18.17
CA PRO A 354 -25.29 2.10 -17.71
C PRO A 354 -24.75 3.54 -17.76
N ALA A 355 -25.61 4.51 -18.08
CA ALA A 355 -25.22 5.92 -18.11
C ALA A 355 -24.81 6.43 -16.71
N ARG A 356 -25.41 5.86 -15.64
CA ARG A 356 -25.07 6.10 -14.24
C ARG A 356 -24.75 4.78 -13.56
N GLY A 357 -23.80 4.82 -12.64
CA GLY A 357 -23.37 3.64 -11.87
C GLY A 357 -21.89 3.67 -11.62
N GLU A 358 -21.48 2.97 -10.57
CA GLU A 358 -20.13 2.93 -10.03
C GLU A 358 -19.54 1.52 -10.09
N GLN A 359 -18.23 1.41 -9.90
CA GLN A 359 -17.48 0.16 -9.70
C GLN A 359 -17.58 -0.84 -10.85
N GLY A 360 -17.90 -0.39 -12.08
CA GLY A 360 -18.01 -1.27 -13.24
C GLY A 360 -19.24 -2.19 -13.23
N ARG A 361 -20.23 -1.94 -12.39
CA ARG A 361 -21.47 -2.71 -12.34
C ARG A 361 -22.26 -2.50 -13.64
N GLY A 362 -22.69 -3.59 -14.25
CA GLY A 362 -23.44 -3.57 -15.51
C GLY A 362 -22.61 -3.16 -16.73
N VAL A 363 -21.28 -3.17 -16.63
CA VAL A 363 -20.37 -2.93 -17.76
C VAL A 363 -19.98 -4.25 -18.39
N ALA A 364 -20.23 -4.41 -19.71
CA ALA A 364 -19.80 -5.54 -20.50
C ALA A 364 -18.86 -5.06 -21.61
N VAL A 365 -17.68 -5.65 -21.72
CA VAL A 365 -16.57 -5.25 -22.61
C VAL A 365 -16.28 -6.35 -23.62
N GLY A 366 -15.90 -5.97 -24.84
CA GLY A 366 -15.47 -6.91 -25.88
C GLY A 366 -16.62 -7.65 -26.52
N LEU A 367 -17.76 -6.99 -26.68
CA LEU A 367 -18.95 -7.59 -27.34
C LEU A 367 -18.81 -7.47 -28.85
N THR A 368 -18.99 -8.60 -29.55
CA THR A 368 -18.84 -8.72 -31.00
C THR A 368 -20.08 -9.24 -31.69
N ASP A 369 -21.09 -9.63 -30.93
CA ASP A 369 -22.35 -10.18 -31.41
C ASP A 369 -23.52 -9.34 -30.91
N GLU A 370 -24.52 -9.13 -31.79
CA GLU A 370 -25.70 -8.31 -31.50
C GLU A 370 -26.56 -8.89 -30.38
N ALA A 371 -26.67 -10.20 -30.28
CA ALA A 371 -27.47 -10.85 -29.24
C ALA A 371 -26.79 -10.68 -27.86
N GLU A 372 -25.47 -10.77 -27.81
CA GLU A 372 -24.70 -10.48 -26.59
C GLU A 372 -24.87 -9.02 -26.16
N ILE A 373 -24.87 -8.07 -27.11
CA ILE A 373 -25.08 -6.65 -26.82
C ILE A 373 -26.46 -6.43 -26.21
N TRP A 374 -27.51 -7.01 -26.77
CA TRP A 374 -28.86 -6.86 -26.24
C TRP A 374 -29.02 -7.51 -24.85
N ALA A 375 -28.40 -8.66 -24.64
CA ALA A 375 -28.36 -9.28 -23.29
C ALA A 375 -27.65 -8.37 -22.28
N ALA A 376 -26.53 -7.74 -22.65
CA ALA A 376 -25.82 -6.79 -21.82
C ALA A 376 -26.62 -5.50 -21.58
N VAL A 377 -27.35 -5.02 -22.57
CA VAL A 377 -28.27 -3.87 -22.46
C VAL A 377 -29.36 -4.16 -21.43
N GLU A 378 -29.99 -5.31 -21.46
CA GLU A 378 -31.02 -5.69 -20.47
C GLU A 378 -30.44 -5.79 -19.07
N ALA A 379 -29.25 -6.37 -18.93
CA ALA A 379 -28.55 -6.43 -17.64
C ALA A 379 -28.19 -5.02 -17.10
N ALA A 380 -27.75 -4.10 -17.98
CA ALA A 380 -27.45 -2.71 -17.61
C ALA A 380 -28.72 -1.93 -17.27
N ARG A 381 -29.86 -2.17 -17.97
CA ARG A 381 -31.16 -1.55 -17.70
C ARG A 381 -31.71 -1.88 -16.30
N ALA A 382 -31.39 -3.05 -15.79
CA ALA A 382 -31.76 -3.42 -14.42
C ALA A 382 -31.11 -2.49 -13.36
N LEU A 383 -30.04 -1.78 -13.71
CA LEU A 383 -29.30 -0.86 -12.85
C LEU A 383 -29.61 0.62 -13.16
N CYS A 384 -29.79 0.94 -14.44
CA CYS A 384 -30.05 2.30 -14.93
C CYS A 384 -30.85 2.24 -16.23
N GLU A 385 -31.98 2.96 -16.30
CA GLU A 385 -32.84 2.99 -17.48
C GLU A 385 -32.10 3.40 -18.75
N ARG A 386 -31.17 4.36 -18.64
CA ARG A 386 -30.35 4.84 -19.74
C ARG A 386 -29.10 3.98 -19.88
N VAL A 387 -28.96 3.35 -21.04
CA VAL A 387 -27.82 2.48 -21.39
C VAL A 387 -27.07 3.04 -22.59
N LEU A 388 -25.75 2.94 -22.53
CA LEU A 388 -24.82 3.43 -23.53
C LEU A 388 -24.12 2.26 -24.20
N VAL A 389 -23.97 2.34 -25.53
CA VAL A 389 -23.07 1.49 -26.30
C VAL A 389 -21.94 2.35 -26.83
N GLU A 390 -20.71 1.96 -26.52
CA GLU A 390 -19.49 2.70 -26.87
C GLU A 390 -18.54 1.88 -27.73
N GLU A 391 -17.72 2.60 -28.51
CA GLU A 391 -16.52 2.05 -29.14
C GLU A 391 -15.61 1.45 -28.08
N GLU A 392 -15.17 0.20 -28.25
CA GLU A 392 -14.11 -0.36 -27.44
C GLU A 392 -12.76 0.19 -27.86
N VAL A 393 -12.11 0.94 -26.99
CA VAL A 393 -10.77 1.46 -27.23
C VAL A 393 -9.74 0.47 -26.70
N PRO A 394 -8.87 -0.11 -27.55
CA PRO A 394 -7.85 -1.03 -27.07
C PRO A 394 -6.74 -0.28 -26.30
N GLY A 395 -6.32 -0.84 -25.17
CA GLY A 395 -5.25 -0.27 -24.38
C GLY A 395 -5.31 -0.66 -22.91
N HIS A 396 -4.57 0.09 -22.12
CA HIS A 396 -4.44 -0.07 -20.69
C HIS A 396 -5.20 1.04 -19.96
N ASP A 397 -5.79 0.70 -18.85
CA ASP A 397 -6.53 1.61 -18.00
C ASP A 397 -5.54 2.45 -17.15
N LEU A 398 -5.54 3.76 -17.34
CA LEU A 398 -4.69 4.72 -16.64
C LEU A 398 -5.56 5.67 -15.81
N ARG A 399 -5.41 5.61 -14.47
CA ARG A 399 -6.04 6.54 -13.53
C ARG A 399 -5.09 7.70 -13.24
N LEU A 400 -5.57 8.94 -13.41
CA LEU A 400 -4.86 10.16 -13.04
C LEU A 400 -5.62 10.90 -11.93
N ILE A 401 -4.95 11.19 -10.83
CA ILE A 401 -5.51 12.01 -9.75
C ILE A 401 -5.10 13.45 -9.95
N VAL A 402 -6.10 14.29 -10.15
CA VAL A 402 -5.93 15.74 -10.32
C VAL A 402 -6.47 16.43 -9.07
N ILE A 403 -5.62 17.23 -8.42
CA ILE A 403 -5.98 18.07 -7.27
C ILE A 403 -5.51 19.50 -7.57
N ASP A 404 -6.38 20.48 -7.32
CA ASP A 404 -6.13 21.90 -7.66
C ASP A 404 -5.69 22.09 -9.12
N PHE A 405 -6.32 21.34 -10.02
CA PHE A 405 -6.01 21.34 -11.46
C PHE A 405 -4.55 21.02 -11.79
N ARG A 406 -3.91 20.18 -10.97
CA ARG A 406 -2.55 19.65 -11.15
C ARG A 406 -2.55 18.14 -10.99
N LEU A 407 -1.74 17.46 -11.79
CA LEU A 407 -1.52 16.02 -11.58
C LEU A 407 -0.78 15.81 -10.25
N VAL A 408 -1.29 14.90 -9.45
CA VAL A 408 -0.66 14.48 -8.18
C VAL A 408 -0.20 13.03 -8.23
N ALA A 409 -1.00 12.17 -8.84
CA ALA A 409 -0.68 10.76 -8.98
C ALA A 409 -1.18 10.22 -10.33
N ALA A 410 -0.49 9.24 -10.87
CA ALA A 410 -0.94 8.48 -12.03
C ALA A 410 -0.62 7.00 -11.84
N ALA A 411 -1.60 6.15 -12.11
CA ALA A 411 -1.47 4.72 -11.88
C ALA A 411 -2.06 3.91 -13.04
N LEU A 412 -1.29 2.96 -13.53
CA LEU A 412 -1.74 1.96 -14.47
C LEU A 412 -2.51 0.89 -13.71
N ARG A 413 -3.76 0.66 -14.09
CA ARG A 413 -4.60 -0.39 -13.49
C ARG A 413 -4.56 -1.63 -14.37
N ARG A 414 -4.37 -2.79 -13.75
CA ARG A 414 -4.42 -4.08 -14.45
C ARG A 414 -5.60 -4.89 -13.94
N PRO A 415 -6.31 -5.60 -14.83
CA PRO A 415 -7.38 -6.51 -14.45
C PRO A 415 -6.90 -7.60 -13.48
N ALA A 416 -7.84 -8.16 -12.72
CA ALA A 416 -7.54 -9.28 -11.84
C ALA A 416 -7.12 -10.50 -12.66
N HIS A 417 -6.01 -11.10 -12.28
CA HIS A 417 -5.51 -12.35 -12.85
C HIS A 417 -5.01 -13.29 -11.74
N ILE A 418 -4.94 -14.57 -12.06
CA ILE A 418 -4.39 -15.62 -11.21
C ILE A 418 -3.27 -16.33 -11.96
N VAL A 419 -2.35 -16.92 -11.21
CA VAL A 419 -1.24 -17.72 -11.77
C VAL A 419 -1.42 -19.16 -11.35
N GLY A 420 -1.41 -20.07 -12.30
CA GLY A 420 -1.45 -21.51 -12.09
C GLY A 420 -0.28 -22.00 -11.23
N ASP A 421 -0.54 -22.98 -10.37
CA ASP A 421 0.51 -23.63 -9.56
C ASP A 421 0.64 -25.14 -9.88
N GLY A 422 -0.09 -25.62 -10.90
CA GLY A 422 -0.12 -27.01 -11.32
C GLY A 422 -0.82 -27.96 -10.33
N ARG A 423 -1.59 -27.44 -9.36
CA ARG A 423 -2.20 -28.26 -8.28
C ARG A 423 -3.56 -27.76 -7.81
N SER A 424 -3.71 -26.46 -7.70
CA SER A 424 -4.93 -25.82 -7.21
C SER A 424 -5.89 -25.57 -8.36
N SER A 425 -7.19 -25.77 -8.12
CA SER A 425 -8.20 -25.38 -9.08
C SER A 425 -8.27 -23.84 -9.22
N VAL A 426 -8.79 -23.36 -10.34
CA VAL A 426 -9.04 -21.93 -10.61
C VAL A 426 -9.80 -21.30 -9.44
N ARG A 427 -10.85 -21.93 -8.93
CA ARG A 427 -11.61 -21.49 -7.76
C ARG A 427 -10.70 -21.24 -6.56
N ARG A 428 -9.84 -22.21 -6.21
CA ARG A 428 -8.91 -22.09 -5.08
C ARG A 428 -7.87 -20.99 -5.28
N LEU A 429 -7.40 -20.82 -6.52
CA LEU A 429 -6.47 -19.75 -6.86
C LEU A 429 -7.12 -18.38 -6.68
N ILE A 430 -8.37 -18.19 -7.15
CA ILE A 430 -9.16 -16.96 -6.97
C ILE A 430 -9.39 -16.68 -5.48
N GLU A 431 -9.84 -17.67 -4.69
CA GLU A 431 -10.08 -17.50 -3.26
C GLU A 431 -8.81 -17.14 -2.49
N ARG A 432 -7.68 -17.75 -2.83
CA ARG A 432 -6.37 -17.43 -2.25
C ARG A 432 -5.94 -16.01 -2.58
N MET A 433 -6.09 -15.59 -3.84
CA MET A 433 -5.81 -14.21 -4.26
C MET A 433 -6.73 -13.23 -3.55
N SER A 434 -8.03 -13.52 -3.46
CA SER A 434 -9.01 -12.67 -2.77
C SER A 434 -8.66 -12.46 -1.29
N ARG A 435 -8.26 -13.52 -0.56
CA ARG A 435 -7.81 -13.38 0.83
C ARG A 435 -6.59 -12.46 0.97
N ARG A 436 -5.61 -12.62 0.08
CA ARG A 436 -4.40 -11.76 0.08
C ARG A 436 -4.73 -10.31 -0.20
N ARG A 437 -5.61 -10.07 -1.17
CA ARG A 437 -6.07 -8.73 -1.53
C ARG A 437 -6.84 -8.09 -0.38
N ALA A 438 -7.78 -8.81 0.20
CA ALA A 438 -8.54 -8.33 1.34
C ALA A 438 -7.63 -7.95 2.51
N ALA A 439 -6.61 -8.78 2.81
CA ALA A 439 -5.65 -8.47 3.86
C ALA A 439 -4.79 -7.22 3.57
N ALA A 440 -4.40 -7.02 2.29
CA ALA A 440 -3.59 -5.87 1.90
C ALA A 440 -4.39 -4.55 1.81
N THR A 441 -5.72 -4.61 1.78
CA THR A 441 -6.61 -3.45 1.53
C THR A 441 -7.71 -3.30 2.59
N ASP A 442 -7.50 -3.78 3.82
CA ASP A 442 -8.50 -3.77 4.90
C ASP A 442 -9.89 -4.31 4.45
N GLY A 443 -9.89 -5.32 3.58
CA GLY A 443 -11.12 -5.95 3.07
C GLY A 443 -11.71 -5.35 1.81
N GLU A 444 -11.21 -4.24 1.33
CA GLU A 444 -11.73 -3.46 0.19
C GLU A 444 -11.65 -4.19 -1.17
N SER A 445 -10.64 -5.04 -1.38
CA SER A 445 -10.37 -5.69 -2.65
C SER A 445 -10.57 -7.20 -2.57
N ARG A 446 -11.49 -7.74 -3.39
CA ARG A 446 -11.74 -9.18 -3.54
C ARG A 446 -12.15 -9.50 -4.96
N ILE A 447 -11.76 -10.67 -5.46
CA ILE A 447 -12.25 -11.16 -6.74
C ILE A 447 -13.58 -11.87 -6.46
N PRO A 448 -14.74 -11.36 -6.94
CA PRO A 448 -16.02 -12.03 -6.75
C PRO A 448 -16.11 -13.28 -7.64
N LEU A 449 -16.75 -14.34 -7.14
CA LEU A 449 -17.09 -15.53 -7.93
C LEU A 449 -18.49 -15.33 -8.55
N ASP A 450 -18.60 -14.37 -9.44
CA ASP A 450 -19.84 -14.00 -10.14
C ASP A 450 -19.83 -14.45 -11.62
N ALA A 451 -20.92 -14.23 -12.33
CA ALA A 451 -21.09 -14.60 -13.72
C ALA A 451 -20.03 -13.98 -14.65
N GLU A 452 -19.55 -12.76 -14.35
CA GLU A 452 -18.50 -12.12 -15.14
C GLU A 452 -17.14 -12.80 -14.93
N THR A 453 -16.81 -13.19 -13.71
CA THR A 453 -15.60 -13.98 -13.44
C THR A 453 -15.66 -15.34 -14.13
N GLU A 454 -16.82 -16.02 -14.07
CA GLU A 454 -17.03 -17.29 -14.76
C GLU A 454 -16.85 -17.14 -16.27
N ARG A 455 -17.46 -16.12 -16.87
CA ARG A 455 -17.32 -15.80 -18.29
C ARG A 455 -15.86 -15.57 -18.71
N CYS A 456 -15.11 -14.83 -17.91
CA CYS A 456 -13.68 -14.56 -18.18
C CYS A 456 -12.83 -15.84 -18.08
N VAL A 457 -13.08 -16.68 -17.08
CA VAL A 457 -12.40 -17.96 -16.88
C VAL A 457 -12.69 -18.90 -18.07
N MET A 458 -13.96 -19.00 -18.51
CA MET A 458 -14.36 -19.80 -19.66
C MET A 458 -13.75 -19.27 -20.96
N ALA A 459 -13.70 -17.96 -21.16
CA ALA A 459 -13.07 -17.34 -22.32
C ALA A 459 -11.56 -17.61 -22.40
N ALA A 460 -10.91 -17.86 -21.24
CA ALA A 460 -9.51 -18.29 -21.15
C ALA A 460 -9.32 -19.81 -21.37
N GLY A 461 -10.40 -20.56 -21.60
CA GLY A 461 -10.35 -22.01 -21.83
C GLY A 461 -10.37 -22.87 -20.57
N TYR A 462 -10.74 -22.31 -19.42
CA TYR A 462 -10.82 -23.00 -18.13
C TYR A 462 -12.24 -22.97 -17.56
N ASP A 463 -12.47 -23.77 -16.53
CA ASP A 463 -13.60 -23.67 -15.62
C ASP A 463 -13.08 -23.54 -14.16
N TYR A 464 -13.97 -23.38 -13.21
CA TYR A 464 -13.58 -23.20 -11.80
C TYR A 464 -12.87 -24.42 -11.19
N GLU A 465 -13.09 -25.62 -11.71
CA GLU A 465 -12.51 -26.88 -11.21
C GLU A 465 -11.22 -27.26 -11.97
N SER A 466 -10.96 -26.62 -13.11
CA SER A 466 -9.73 -26.81 -13.90
C SER A 466 -8.50 -26.48 -13.08
N VAL A 467 -7.42 -27.26 -13.25
CA VAL A 467 -6.12 -27.05 -12.63
C VAL A 467 -5.13 -26.54 -13.68
N PRO A 468 -4.85 -25.23 -13.71
CA PRO A 468 -3.92 -24.64 -14.68
C PRO A 468 -2.49 -25.12 -14.45
N GLU A 469 -1.69 -25.18 -15.51
CA GLU A 469 -0.27 -25.49 -15.40
C GLU A 469 0.47 -24.42 -14.56
N ALA A 470 1.62 -24.81 -14.01
CA ALA A 470 2.42 -23.88 -13.21
C ALA A 470 2.99 -22.76 -14.11
N GLY A 471 2.63 -21.52 -13.80
CA GLY A 471 3.03 -20.34 -14.57
C GLY A 471 1.98 -19.82 -15.55
N ASP A 472 0.88 -20.53 -15.77
CA ASP A 472 -0.21 -20.05 -16.62
C ASP A 472 -0.88 -18.82 -15.98
N GLU A 473 -0.87 -17.71 -16.69
CA GLU A 473 -1.60 -16.50 -16.29
C GLU A 473 -3.02 -16.50 -16.86
N ILE A 474 -4.00 -16.43 -15.98
CA ILE A 474 -5.42 -16.42 -16.35
C ILE A 474 -6.04 -15.10 -15.90
N THR A 475 -6.46 -14.28 -16.86
CA THR A 475 -7.24 -13.07 -16.57
C THR A 475 -8.65 -13.48 -16.15
N VAL A 476 -9.02 -13.20 -14.91
CA VAL A 476 -10.32 -13.60 -14.33
C VAL A 476 -11.34 -12.47 -14.32
N ARG A 477 -10.93 -11.25 -14.69
CA ARG A 477 -11.82 -10.10 -14.93
C ARG A 477 -11.27 -9.27 -16.08
N ARG A 478 -12.13 -8.66 -16.90
CA ARG A 478 -11.70 -7.74 -17.96
C ARG A 478 -11.60 -6.30 -17.49
N THR A 479 -12.36 -5.94 -16.46
CA THR A 479 -12.30 -4.59 -15.87
C THR A 479 -11.18 -4.48 -14.86
N ALA A 480 -10.37 -3.42 -14.96
CA ALA A 480 -9.24 -3.16 -14.06
C ALA A 480 -9.70 -2.43 -12.78
N ASN A 481 -10.69 -2.99 -12.06
CA ASN A 481 -11.23 -2.39 -10.85
C ASN A 481 -10.55 -2.97 -9.61
N LEU A 482 -10.05 -2.09 -8.71
CA LEU A 482 -9.38 -2.47 -7.47
C LEU A 482 -10.29 -3.30 -6.56
N HIS A 483 -11.56 -2.90 -6.39
CA HIS A 483 -12.52 -3.62 -5.55
C HIS A 483 -12.81 -5.05 -6.02
N THR A 484 -12.60 -5.33 -7.31
CA THR A 484 -12.77 -6.66 -7.90
C THR A 484 -11.44 -7.40 -8.13
N GLY A 485 -10.39 -7.03 -7.41
CA GLY A 485 -9.11 -7.72 -7.42
C GLY A 485 -8.08 -7.20 -8.42
N GLY A 486 -8.36 -6.11 -9.12
CA GLY A 486 -7.39 -5.43 -10.00
C GLY A 486 -6.17 -4.91 -9.23
N THR A 487 -5.08 -4.61 -9.93
CA THR A 487 -3.85 -4.04 -9.36
C THR A 487 -3.61 -2.63 -9.85
N ILE A 488 -2.86 -1.88 -9.05
CA ILE A 488 -2.44 -0.50 -9.35
C ILE A 488 -0.91 -0.47 -9.37
N HIS A 489 -0.35 0.11 -10.45
CA HIS A 489 1.08 0.35 -10.59
C HIS A 489 1.31 1.85 -10.76
N ASP A 490 2.06 2.44 -9.84
CA ASP A 490 2.41 3.86 -9.92
C ASP A 490 3.28 4.13 -11.15
N VAL A 491 2.87 5.10 -11.95
CA VAL A 491 3.58 5.57 -13.15
C VAL A 491 3.67 7.10 -13.17
N THR A 492 3.50 7.75 -12.03
CA THR A 492 3.37 9.20 -11.90
C THR A 492 4.51 9.96 -12.58
N THR A 493 5.74 9.47 -12.42
CA THR A 493 6.94 10.12 -13.00
C THR A 493 7.15 9.82 -14.49
N GLU A 494 6.43 8.85 -15.04
CA GLU A 494 6.62 8.34 -16.40
C GLU A 494 5.55 8.83 -17.37
N VAL A 495 4.46 9.44 -16.85
CA VAL A 495 3.30 9.81 -17.68
C VAL A 495 3.65 10.90 -18.69
N HIS A 496 3.29 10.61 -19.95
CA HIS A 496 3.51 11.57 -21.04
C HIS A 496 2.77 12.90 -20.80
N PRO A 497 3.41 14.07 -21.05
CA PRO A 497 2.81 15.39 -20.77
C PRO A 497 1.44 15.65 -21.42
N ARG A 498 1.16 15.04 -22.58
CA ARG A 498 -0.18 15.16 -23.23
C ARG A 498 -1.28 14.46 -22.43
N LEU A 499 -0.98 13.37 -21.75
CA LEU A 499 -1.95 12.67 -20.87
C LEU A 499 -2.25 13.56 -19.66
N VAL A 500 -1.22 14.15 -19.08
CA VAL A 500 -1.35 15.12 -17.97
C VAL A 500 -2.21 16.30 -18.39
N ALA A 501 -1.90 16.91 -19.54
CA ALA A 501 -2.65 18.04 -20.07
C ALA A 501 -4.12 17.67 -20.36
N GLY A 502 -4.36 16.46 -20.87
CA GLY A 502 -5.72 15.93 -21.09
C GLY A 502 -6.51 15.81 -19.80
N ALA A 503 -5.92 15.20 -18.75
CA ALA A 503 -6.58 15.05 -17.45
C ALA A 503 -6.88 16.40 -16.79
N VAL A 504 -5.95 17.35 -16.82
CA VAL A 504 -6.15 18.71 -16.30
C VAL A 504 -7.22 19.45 -17.10
N THR A 505 -7.24 19.30 -18.42
CA THR A 505 -8.27 19.91 -19.29
C THR A 505 -9.66 19.32 -18.97
N ALA A 506 -9.77 18.01 -18.73
CA ALA A 506 -11.01 17.37 -18.30
C ALA A 506 -11.50 17.96 -16.97
N ALA A 507 -10.61 18.03 -15.96
CA ALA A 507 -10.93 18.61 -14.65
C ALA A 507 -11.43 20.06 -14.76
N ARG A 508 -10.81 20.88 -15.62
CA ARG A 508 -11.22 22.25 -15.89
C ARG A 508 -12.56 22.33 -16.63
N ALA A 509 -12.79 21.46 -17.62
CA ALA A 509 -14.04 21.42 -18.38
C ALA A 509 -15.24 21.09 -17.49
N ILE A 510 -15.05 20.22 -16.49
CA ILE A 510 -16.06 19.86 -15.48
C ILE A 510 -16.13 20.93 -14.38
N ASN A 511 -15.09 21.71 -14.19
CA ASN A 511 -14.87 22.64 -13.08
C ASN A 511 -14.87 21.93 -11.72
N ILE A 512 -14.06 20.87 -11.61
CA ILE A 512 -13.93 20.06 -10.41
C ILE A 512 -12.49 20.10 -9.90
N PRO A 513 -12.26 20.55 -8.65
CA PRO A 513 -10.91 20.74 -8.11
C PRO A 513 -10.21 19.45 -7.70
N VAL A 514 -10.97 18.40 -7.40
CA VAL A 514 -10.46 17.06 -7.02
C VAL A 514 -11.20 16.03 -7.85
N VAL A 515 -10.46 15.25 -8.64
CA VAL A 515 -11.08 14.27 -9.54
C VAL A 515 -10.10 13.17 -9.92
N GLY A 516 -10.62 11.97 -10.06
CA GLY A 516 -9.94 10.85 -10.72
C GLY A 516 -10.35 10.75 -12.18
N ILE A 517 -9.42 10.93 -13.09
CA ILE A 517 -9.66 10.82 -14.54
C ILE A 517 -9.19 9.45 -15.01
N ASP A 518 -10.08 8.73 -15.71
CA ASP A 518 -9.77 7.47 -16.35
C ASP A 518 -9.54 7.65 -17.84
N LEU A 519 -8.38 7.22 -18.29
CA LEU A 519 -7.98 7.20 -19.69
C LEU A 519 -7.67 5.76 -20.12
N ILE A 520 -7.98 5.40 -21.35
CA ILE A 520 -7.38 4.23 -21.99
C ILE A 520 -6.20 4.70 -22.83
N VAL A 521 -5.03 4.09 -22.61
CA VAL A 521 -3.76 4.44 -23.27
C VAL A 521 -3.10 3.19 -23.83
N LYS A 522 -2.36 3.32 -24.93
CA LYS A 522 -1.50 2.22 -25.43
C LYS A 522 -0.27 2.04 -24.54
N SER A 523 0.23 3.13 -23.99
CA SER A 523 1.36 3.20 -23.08
C SER A 523 1.29 4.50 -22.29
N PRO A 524 1.63 4.53 -21.00
CA PRO A 524 1.70 5.76 -20.22
C PRO A 524 2.78 6.72 -20.74
N LEU A 525 3.80 6.21 -21.44
CA LEU A 525 4.88 6.98 -22.06
C LEU A 525 4.47 7.62 -23.41
N GLY A 526 3.35 7.20 -23.99
CA GLY A 526 2.87 7.67 -25.29
C GLY A 526 1.84 8.80 -25.19
N PRO A 527 1.65 9.57 -26.27
CA PRO A 527 0.74 10.70 -26.28
C PRO A 527 -0.73 10.35 -26.53
N ASP A 528 -1.02 9.11 -26.96
CA ASP A 528 -2.34 8.69 -27.41
C ASP A 528 -3.19 8.20 -26.24
N TYR A 529 -4.42 8.72 -26.17
CA TYR A 529 -5.39 8.33 -25.14
C TYR A 529 -6.82 8.48 -25.63
N ALA A 530 -7.74 7.85 -24.94
CA ALA A 530 -9.17 8.14 -24.96
C ALA A 530 -9.65 8.40 -23.54
N PHE A 531 -10.39 9.48 -23.31
CA PHE A 531 -11.04 9.76 -22.02
C PHE A 531 -12.24 8.82 -21.85
N ILE A 532 -12.36 8.20 -20.69
CA ILE A 532 -13.42 7.22 -20.38
C ILE A 532 -14.41 7.77 -19.36
N GLU A 533 -13.92 8.22 -18.18
CA GLU A 533 -14.78 8.78 -17.15
C GLU A 533 -14.03 9.71 -16.18
N ALA A 534 -14.80 10.48 -15.41
CA ALA A 534 -14.30 11.31 -14.33
C ALA A 534 -15.03 10.91 -13.04
N ASN A 535 -14.26 10.66 -11.99
CA ASN A 535 -14.75 10.26 -10.67
C ASN A 535 -14.58 11.42 -9.69
N GLU A 536 -15.67 11.93 -9.15
CA GLU A 536 -15.71 13.10 -8.27
C GLU A 536 -15.17 12.82 -6.87
N ARG A 537 -15.04 11.53 -6.50
CA ARG A 537 -14.57 11.08 -5.21
C ARG A 537 -13.53 9.96 -5.38
N PRO A 538 -12.32 10.32 -5.87
CA PRO A 538 -11.27 9.33 -6.06
C PRO A 538 -10.71 8.81 -4.73
N GLY A 539 -10.42 7.52 -4.65
CA GLY A 539 -9.77 6.89 -3.50
C GLY A 539 -8.29 7.30 -3.42
N LEU A 540 -7.97 8.33 -2.66
CA LEU A 540 -6.62 8.88 -2.56
C LEU A 540 -5.62 7.89 -1.97
N ALA A 541 -6.04 7.07 -1.01
CA ALA A 541 -5.20 6.05 -0.36
C ALA A 541 -4.66 4.99 -1.33
N ASN A 542 -5.33 4.77 -2.47
CA ASN A 542 -4.88 3.81 -3.47
C ASN A 542 -3.64 4.25 -4.26
N HIS A 543 -3.20 5.48 -4.06
CA HIS A 543 -2.11 6.11 -4.83
C HIS A 543 -0.88 6.41 -3.98
N GLU A 544 -0.80 5.89 -2.76
CA GLU A 544 0.43 5.98 -1.98
C GLU A 544 1.58 5.23 -2.69
N PRO A 545 2.81 5.75 -2.69
CA PRO A 545 3.32 6.82 -1.80
C PRO A 545 3.15 8.26 -2.34
N GLN A 546 2.36 8.48 -3.38
CA GLN A 546 2.17 9.82 -3.92
C GLN A 546 1.46 10.73 -2.89
N PRO A 547 1.82 12.02 -2.78
CA PRO A 547 1.36 12.92 -1.72
C PRO A 547 -0.10 13.39 -1.92
N THR A 548 -1.02 12.45 -2.10
CA THR A 548 -2.42 12.76 -2.44
C THR A 548 -3.16 13.41 -1.27
N ALA A 549 -2.97 12.90 -0.05
CA ALA A 549 -3.59 13.48 1.15
C ALA A 549 -3.01 14.85 1.45
N GLU A 550 -1.69 15.02 1.32
CA GLU A 550 -1.01 16.31 1.52
C GLU A 550 -1.53 17.36 0.56
N ARG A 551 -1.64 17.04 -0.74
CA ARG A 551 -2.14 17.97 -1.76
C ARG A 551 -3.63 18.28 -1.58
N PHE A 552 -4.40 17.31 -1.09
CA PHE A 552 -5.79 17.54 -0.74
C PHE A 552 -5.91 18.54 0.42
N ILE A 553 -5.11 18.38 1.47
CA ILE A 553 -5.08 19.31 2.61
C ILE A 553 -4.50 20.68 2.19
N ASP A 554 -3.49 20.74 1.30
CA ASP A 554 -2.97 21.99 0.72
C ASP A 554 -4.09 22.78 0.05
N LEU A 555 -4.94 22.12 -0.74
CA LEU A 555 -6.10 22.73 -1.39
C LEU A 555 -7.11 23.27 -0.38
N LEU A 556 -7.43 22.48 0.65
CA LEU A 556 -8.43 22.86 1.65
C LEU A 556 -7.90 23.96 2.59
N PHE A 557 -6.64 23.88 3.01
CA PHE A 557 -6.00 24.77 3.98
C PHE A 557 -4.62 25.24 3.51
N PRO A 558 -4.57 26.18 2.54
CA PRO A 558 -3.29 26.62 1.96
C PRO A 558 -2.29 27.21 2.97
N LEU A 559 -2.79 27.75 4.08
CA LEU A 559 -1.93 28.30 5.14
C LEU A 559 -1.30 27.24 6.05
N SER A 560 -1.70 25.99 5.93
CA SER A 560 -1.13 24.85 6.70
C SER A 560 0.05 24.19 5.99
N VAL A 561 0.40 24.64 4.80
CA VAL A 561 1.56 24.11 4.05
C VAL A 561 2.83 24.38 4.85
N PRO A 562 3.64 23.35 5.19
CA PRO A 562 4.91 23.57 5.86
C PRO A 562 5.79 24.50 5.02
N GLN A 563 6.20 25.61 5.60
CA GLN A 563 7.17 26.47 4.94
C GLN A 563 8.48 25.70 4.88
N SER A 564 8.93 25.33 3.67
CA SER A 564 10.30 24.91 3.48
C SER A 564 11.19 26.03 4.02
N VAL A 565 12.09 25.71 4.96
CA VAL A 565 13.10 26.65 5.45
C VAL A 565 13.98 27.01 4.25
N THR A 566 13.58 28.05 3.53
CA THR A 566 14.43 28.69 2.55
C THR A 566 15.57 29.29 3.36
N GLN A 567 16.78 28.75 3.21
CA GLN A 567 17.98 29.37 3.74
C GLN A 567 17.98 30.81 3.28
N VAL A 568 17.76 31.72 4.23
CA VAL A 568 18.06 33.13 4.04
C VAL A 568 19.57 33.20 3.92
N THR A 569 20.09 33.14 2.72
CA THR A 569 21.45 33.59 2.41
C THR A 569 21.46 35.06 2.72
N ALA A 570 22.01 35.42 3.88
CA ALA A 570 22.35 36.78 4.21
C ALA A 570 23.33 37.30 3.14
N VAL A 571 22.85 38.18 2.31
CA VAL A 571 23.72 39.02 1.47
C VAL A 571 24.32 40.04 2.42
N SER A 572 25.59 39.88 2.71
CA SER A 572 26.44 40.88 3.34
C SER A 572 26.95 41.89 2.29
#